data_a8fae80874e738251bda4abc569a8a8b
#
_entry.id   a8fae80874e738251bda4abc569a8a8b
#
_cell.length_a   1.000
_cell.length_b   1.000
_cell.length_c   1.000
_cell.angle_alpha   90.00
_cell.angle_beta   90.00
_cell.angle_gamma   90.00
#
_symmetry.space_group_name_H-M   'P 1'
#
loop_
_entity.id
_entity.type
_entity.pdbx_description
1 polymer ?
#
loop_
_entity_poly.entity_id
_entity_poly.type
_entity_poly.pdbx_seq_one_letter_code
_entity_poly.pdbx_strand_id
1 'polypeptide(L)'
;MIETLPSNHAALATRPTMLTQTMRWFGPTDPVTLRDIRQAGASEVVTALHEVHNSAVWEQAAIAERKAMIEAAGLGWSVVESLPVHEEIKRRGPDWDAMIAAYCASLRNLAACDMRVVPYNFMPL
;
A
#
# COMPACT_ATOMS: atom_id res chain seq x y z
N MET A 1 3.33 -56.78 -12.58
CA MET A 1 4.10 -56.03 -11.58
C MET A 1 3.67 -54.58 -11.72
N ILE A 2 2.82 -54.10 -10.83
CA ILE A 2 2.34 -52.72 -10.83
C ILE A 2 3.21 -51.97 -9.85
N GLU A 3 4.08 -51.12 -10.38
CA GLU A 3 4.94 -50.23 -9.58
C GLU A 3 4.09 -49.09 -9.01
N THR A 4 3.82 -49.13 -7.73
CA THR A 4 3.17 -48.03 -7.00
C THR A 4 4.15 -46.88 -6.87
N LEU A 5 3.89 -45.81 -7.62
CA LEU A 5 4.56 -44.52 -7.44
C LEU A 5 4.28 -44.01 -6.01
N PRO A 6 5.30 -43.56 -5.28
CA PRO A 6 5.08 -42.97 -3.97
C PRO A 6 4.30 -41.67 -4.13
N SER A 7 3.15 -41.61 -3.50
CA SER A 7 2.35 -40.38 -3.37
C SER A 7 3.18 -39.36 -2.56
N ASN A 8 3.76 -38.43 -3.26
CA ASN A 8 4.51 -37.32 -2.66
C ASN A 8 3.51 -36.30 -2.09
N HIS A 9 2.79 -36.69 -1.04
CA HIS A 9 2.14 -35.75 -0.15
C HIS A 9 3.23 -35.13 0.72
N ALA A 10 4.05 -34.27 0.10
CA ALA A 10 4.80 -33.30 0.88
C ALA A 10 3.77 -32.48 1.62
N ALA A 11 3.62 -32.77 2.92
CA ALA A 11 2.87 -31.95 3.83
C ALA A 11 3.41 -30.51 3.65
N LEU A 12 2.59 -29.64 3.05
CA LEU A 12 2.77 -28.20 3.14
C LEU A 12 2.72 -27.90 4.63
N ALA A 13 3.90 -27.87 5.25
CA ALA A 13 4.06 -27.35 6.58
C ALA A 13 3.47 -25.94 6.53
N THR A 14 2.29 -25.76 7.10
CA THR A 14 1.67 -24.46 7.30
C THR A 14 2.63 -23.69 8.19
N ARG A 15 3.47 -22.85 7.58
CA ARG A 15 4.24 -21.84 8.31
C ARG A 15 3.20 -21.05 9.11
N PRO A 16 3.37 -20.91 10.42
CA PRO A 16 2.48 -20.03 11.16
C PRO A 16 2.55 -18.67 10.48
N THR A 17 1.42 -18.20 9.98
CA THR A 17 1.29 -16.88 9.37
C THR A 17 1.48 -15.89 10.50
N MET A 18 2.72 -15.43 10.67
CA MET A 18 3.02 -14.35 11.62
C MET A 18 2.38 -13.08 11.07
N LEU A 19 1.63 -12.38 11.93
CA LEU A 19 1.11 -11.06 11.58
C LEU A 19 2.28 -10.12 11.30
N THR A 20 2.19 -9.37 10.21
CA THR A 20 3.18 -8.33 9.89
C THR A 20 2.98 -7.15 10.85
N GLN A 21 4.03 -6.79 11.56
CA GLN A 21 4.01 -5.64 12.45
C GLN A 21 4.26 -4.38 11.65
N THR A 22 3.27 -3.51 11.57
CA THR A 22 3.35 -2.26 10.82
C THR A 22 3.14 -1.06 11.72
N MET A 23 3.69 0.07 11.30
CA MET A 23 3.46 1.35 11.93
C MET A 23 3.08 2.40 10.90
N ARG A 24 2.12 3.27 11.22
CA ARG A 24 1.76 4.39 10.37
C ARG A 24 2.90 5.39 10.31
N TRP A 25 3.18 5.88 9.10
CA TRP A 25 4.19 6.90 8.85
C TRP A 25 3.62 8.00 7.94
N PHE A 26 3.79 9.24 8.33
CA PHE A 26 3.23 10.41 7.63
C PHE A 26 4.14 10.97 6.54
N GLY A 27 5.17 10.25 6.16
CA GLY A 27 6.08 10.67 5.10
C GLY A 27 7.33 11.40 5.61
N PRO A 28 8.15 11.96 4.69
CA PRO A 28 9.47 12.51 5.02
C PRO A 28 9.48 13.66 6.03
N THR A 29 8.34 14.31 6.22
CA THR A 29 8.19 15.42 7.20
C THR A 29 7.67 14.96 8.55
N ASP A 30 7.42 13.66 8.72
CA ASP A 30 7.03 13.09 10.01
C ASP A 30 8.18 13.27 11.02
N PRO A 31 7.92 13.78 12.24
CA PRO A 31 8.93 13.83 13.28
C PRO A 31 9.40 12.43 13.70
N VAL A 32 8.58 11.39 13.53
CA VAL A 32 8.99 9.99 13.72
C VAL A 32 9.64 9.50 12.43
N THR A 33 10.92 9.17 12.51
CA THR A 33 11.69 8.74 11.35
C THR A 33 11.50 7.25 11.05
N LEU A 34 11.79 6.84 9.81
CA LEU A 34 11.81 5.43 9.43
C LEU A 34 12.79 4.61 10.30
N ARG A 35 13.88 5.22 10.74
CA ARG A 35 14.83 4.61 11.67
C ARG A 35 14.19 4.31 13.02
N ASP A 36 13.43 5.26 13.56
CA ASP A 36 12.72 5.08 14.84
C ASP A 36 11.70 3.96 14.75
N ILE A 37 10.95 3.91 13.65
CA ILE A 37 9.97 2.86 13.37
C ILE A 37 10.64 1.49 13.32
N ARG A 38 11.77 1.39 12.65
CA ARG A 38 12.55 0.15 12.61
C ARG A 38 13.08 -0.25 13.98
N GLN A 39 13.59 0.71 14.77
CA GLN A 39 14.04 0.48 16.14
C GLN A 39 12.91 -0.02 17.06
N ALA A 40 11.68 0.45 16.84
CA ALA A 40 10.51 -0.01 17.57
C ALA A 40 10.10 -1.47 17.24
N GLY A 41 10.71 -2.08 16.21
CA GLY A 41 10.48 -3.47 15.84
C GLY A 41 9.46 -3.70 14.73
N ALA A 42 8.94 -2.63 14.11
CA ALA A 42 8.09 -2.78 12.94
C ALA A 42 8.91 -3.28 11.74
N SER A 43 8.30 -4.12 10.91
CA SER A 43 8.88 -4.63 9.67
C SER A 43 8.42 -3.86 8.43
N GLU A 44 7.27 -3.20 8.52
CA GLU A 44 6.71 -2.40 7.45
C GLU A 44 6.09 -1.11 7.98
N VAL A 45 5.87 -0.18 7.07
CA VAL A 45 5.07 1.03 7.33
C VAL A 45 3.76 0.98 6.55
N VAL A 46 2.76 1.66 7.08
CA VAL A 46 1.51 1.99 6.39
C VAL A 46 1.54 3.49 6.14
N THR A 47 1.58 3.90 4.89
CA THR A 47 1.77 5.30 4.51
C THR A 47 1.05 5.64 3.20
N ALA A 48 1.10 6.90 2.82
CA ALA A 48 0.51 7.44 1.60
C ALA A 48 1.43 8.51 0.99
N LEU A 49 1.11 8.99 -0.20
CA LEU A 49 1.74 10.16 -0.80
C LEU A 49 0.98 11.41 -0.33
N HIS A 50 1.22 11.83 0.92
CA HIS A 50 0.47 12.91 1.58
C HIS A 50 0.66 14.28 0.90
N GLU A 51 1.74 14.47 0.15
CA GLU A 51 2.06 15.67 -0.60
C GLU A 51 1.28 15.79 -1.93
N VAL A 52 0.69 14.70 -2.41
CA VAL A 52 -0.08 14.69 -3.66
C VAL A 52 -1.51 15.15 -3.38
N HIS A 53 -1.95 16.16 -4.14
CA HIS A 53 -3.32 16.67 -4.00
C HIS A 53 -4.35 15.57 -4.33
N ASN A 54 -5.48 15.54 -3.63
CA ASN A 54 -6.49 14.50 -3.74
C ASN A 54 -7.22 14.42 -5.09
N SER A 55 -7.09 15.44 -5.95
CA SER A 55 -7.59 15.43 -7.35
C SER A 55 -6.57 14.93 -8.35
N ALA A 56 -5.31 14.75 -7.94
CA ALA A 56 -4.23 14.34 -8.83
C ALA A 56 -4.06 12.82 -8.85
N VAL A 57 -3.54 12.32 -9.97
CA VAL A 57 -3.14 10.91 -10.09
C VAL A 57 -1.83 10.69 -9.33
N TRP A 58 -1.76 9.60 -8.60
CA TRP A 58 -0.49 9.13 -8.04
C TRP A 58 0.33 8.47 -9.14
N GLU A 59 1.38 9.16 -9.56
CA GLU A 59 2.25 8.67 -10.63
C GLU A 59 3.15 7.53 -10.15
N GLN A 60 3.41 6.56 -11.03
CA GLN A 60 4.26 5.41 -10.71
C GLN A 60 5.64 5.81 -10.20
N ALA A 61 6.23 6.88 -10.76
CA ALA A 61 7.53 7.38 -10.33
C ALA A 61 7.52 7.83 -8.87
N ALA A 62 6.49 8.56 -8.44
CA ALA A 62 6.35 9.02 -7.05
C ALA A 62 6.11 7.85 -6.07
N ILE A 63 5.32 6.85 -6.48
CA ILE A 63 5.09 5.64 -5.69
C ILE A 63 6.39 4.86 -5.54
N ALA A 64 7.12 4.66 -6.64
CA ALA A 64 8.39 3.93 -6.65
C ALA A 64 9.47 4.64 -5.81
N GLU A 65 9.56 5.97 -5.88
CA GLU A 65 10.48 6.77 -5.07
C GLU A 65 10.19 6.61 -3.58
N ARG A 66 8.92 6.70 -3.17
CA ARG A 66 8.51 6.49 -1.79
C ARG A 66 8.84 5.08 -1.31
N LYS A 67 8.58 4.08 -2.13
CA LYS A 67 8.88 2.69 -1.83
C LYS A 67 10.38 2.47 -1.66
N ALA A 68 11.20 3.00 -2.56
CA ALA A 68 12.66 2.90 -2.48
C ALA A 68 13.22 3.56 -1.20
N MET A 69 12.67 4.70 -0.79
CA MET A 69 13.05 5.38 0.46
C MET A 69 12.78 4.49 1.68
N ILE A 70 11.62 3.86 1.73
CA ILE A 70 11.22 2.95 2.82
C ILE A 70 12.11 1.71 2.85
N GLU A 71 12.35 1.10 1.69
CA GLU A 71 13.19 -0.09 1.55
C GLU A 71 14.66 0.20 1.91
N ALA A 72 15.17 1.37 1.57
CA ALA A 72 16.52 1.80 1.97
C ALA A 72 16.69 1.91 3.48
N ALA A 73 15.61 2.16 4.23
CA ALA A 73 15.62 2.14 5.69
C ALA A 73 15.46 0.73 6.29
N GLY A 74 15.33 -0.30 5.45
CA GLY A 74 15.16 -1.70 5.87
C GLY A 74 13.74 -2.04 6.30
N LEU A 75 12.75 -1.29 5.79
CA LEU A 75 11.33 -1.49 6.03
C LEU A 75 10.61 -1.85 4.72
N GLY A 76 9.44 -2.47 4.81
CA GLY A 76 8.55 -2.70 3.68
C GLY A 76 7.39 -1.70 3.62
N TRP A 77 6.73 -1.67 2.47
CA TRP A 77 5.48 -0.95 2.27
C TRP A 77 4.54 -1.80 1.40
N SER A 78 3.55 -2.43 2.01
CA SER A 78 2.58 -3.30 1.34
C SER A 78 1.14 -2.79 1.40
N VAL A 79 0.85 -1.90 2.34
CA VAL A 79 -0.48 -1.33 2.55
C VAL A 79 -0.42 0.19 2.44
N VAL A 80 -1.19 0.74 1.52
CA VAL A 80 -1.42 2.19 1.44
C VAL A 80 -2.28 2.62 2.62
N GLU A 81 -1.93 3.70 3.30
CA GLU A 81 -2.71 4.18 4.45
C GLU A 81 -4.10 4.62 4.00
N SER A 82 -4.16 5.44 2.96
CA SER A 82 -5.40 5.83 2.32
C SER A 82 -5.10 6.43 0.94
N LEU A 83 -5.81 5.98 -0.09
CA LEU A 83 -5.93 6.73 -1.33
C LEU A 83 -7.13 7.66 -1.17
N PRO A 84 -6.93 8.99 -1.14
CA PRO A 84 -8.01 9.93 -0.86
C PRO A 84 -9.14 9.85 -1.88
N VAL A 85 -10.38 9.76 -1.40
CA VAL A 85 -11.57 9.84 -2.24
C VAL A 85 -12.04 11.29 -2.30
N HIS A 86 -11.98 11.89 -3.49
CA HIS A 86 -12.35 13.30 -3.69
C HIS A 86 -13.83 13.55 -3.39
N GLU A 87 -14.17 14.74 -2.89
CA GLU A 87 -15.54 15.12 -2.53
C GLU A 87 -16.53 15.04 -3.72
N GLU A 88 -16.05 15.33 -4.94
CA GLU A 88 -16.88 15.18 -6.15
C GLU A 88 -17.34 13.74 -6.37
N ILE A 89 -16.52 12.75 -5.97
CA ILE A 89 -16.90 11.33 -6.02
C ILE A 89 -18.01 11.06 -4.99
N LYS A 90 -17.82 11.52 -3.75
CA LYS A 90 -18.75 11.27 -2.64
C LYS A 90 -20.12 11.91 -2.86
N ARG A 91 -20.13 13.09 -3.44
CA ARG A 91 -21.35 13.87 -3.68
C ARG A 91 -21.92 13.73 -5.09
N ARG A 92 -21.25 13.00 -5.97
CA ARG A 92 -21.56 12.92 -7.40
C ARG A 92 -21.67 14.31 -8.03
N GLY A 93 -20.68 15.15 -7.76
CA GLY A 93 -20.59 16.51 -8.27
C GLY A 93 -20.28 16.59 -9.76
N PRO A 94 -20.16 17.82 -10.32
CA PRO A 94 -19.98 18.02 -11.76
C PRO A 94 -18.69 17.38 -12.32
N ASP A 95 -17.62 17.29 -11.53
CA ASP A 95 -16.35 16.68 -11.93
C ASP A 95 -16.22 15.18 -11.54
N TRP A 96 -17.32 14.55 -11.20
CA TRP A 96 -17.36 13.17 -10.71
C TRP A 96 -16.62 12.18 -11.63
N ASP A 97 -16.89 12.22 -12.95
CA ASP A 97 -16.28 11.31 -13.91
C ASP A 97 -14.76 11.47 -13.98
N ALA A 98 -14.27 12.72 -13.97
CA ALA A 98 -12.84 13.02 -13.99
C ALA A 98 -12.14 12.53 -12.71
N MET A 99 -12.77 12.70 -11.55
CA MET A 99 -12.22 12.27 -10.27
C MET A 99 -12.22 10.74 -10.14
N ILE A 100 -13.23 10.05 -10.64
CA ILE A 100 -13.24 8.58 -10.72
C ILE A 100 -12.12 8.08 -11.63
N ALA A 101 -11.94 8.71 -12.80
CA ALA A 101 -10.88 8.34 -13.73
C ALA A 101 -9.48 8.49 -13.09
N ALA A 102 -9.24 9.59 -12.37
CA ALA A 102 -7.99 9.83 -11.66
C ALA A 102 -7.76 8.81 -10.53
N TYR A 103 -8.80 8.50 -9.76
CA TYR A 103 -8.75 7.49 -8.71
C TYR A 103 -8.39 6.09 -9.28
N CYS A 104 -9.06 5.70 -10.36
CA CYS A 104 -8.77 4.42 -11.04
C CYS A 104 -7.35 4.38 -11.63
N ALA A 105 -6.86 5.50 -12.17
CA ALA A 105 -5.48 5.59 -12.67
C ALA A 105 -4.47 5.41 -11.52
N SER A 106 -4.70 6.04 -10.37
CA SER A 106 -3.87 5.88 -9.17
C SER A 106 -3.85 4.42 -8.69
N LEU A 107 -5.00 3.74 -8.68
CA LEU A 107 -5.07 2.32 -8.31
C LEU A 107 -4.26 1.43 -9.27
N ARG A 108 -4.32 1.70 -10.59
CA ARG A 108 -3.52 0.97 -11.58
C ARG A 108 -2.03 1.19 -11.38
N ASN A 109 -1.63 2.44 -11.09
CA ASN A 109 -0.25 2.79 -10.82
C ASN A 109 0.27 2.14 -9.53
N LEU A 110 -0.54 2.09 -8.49
CA LEU A 110 -0.22 1.36 -7.25
C LEU A 110 -0.05 -0.14 -7.52
N ALA A 111 -0.97 -0.74 -8.27
CA ALA A 111 -0.88 -2.15 -8.65
C ALA A 111 0.39 -2.44 -9.47
N ALA A 112 0.77 -1.56 -10.39
CA ALA A 112 2.01 -1.67 -11.16
C ALA A 112 3.28 -1.60 -10.28
N CYS A 113 3.20 -0.96 -9.12
CA CYS A 113 4.26 -0.91 -8.11
C CYS A 113 4.12 -2.00 -7.03
N ASP A 114 3.30 -3.02 -7.29
CA ASP A 114 3.02 -4.16 -6.41
C ASP A 114 2.37 -3.79 -5.06
N MET A 115 1.62 -2.70 -5.04
CA MET A 115 0.79 -2.31 -3.90
C MET A 115 -0.61 -2.93 -4.06
N ARG A 116 -0.98 -3.86 -3.18
CA ARG A 116 -2.18 -4.69 -3.36
C ARG A 116 -3.28 -4.41 -2.34
N VAL A 117 -2.99 -3.68 -1.29
CA VAL A 117 -3.96 -3.34 -0.26
C VAL A 117 -4.06 -1.82 -0.16
N VAL A 118 -5.23 -1.30 -0.50
CA VAL A 118 -5.50 0.13 -0.54
C VAL A 118 -6.79 0.40 0.23
N PRO A 119 -6.74 0.69 1.52
CA PRO A 119 -7.86 1.24 2.25
C PRO A 119 -8.34 2.55 1.63
N TYR A 120 -9.63 2.76 1.66
CA TYR A 120 -10.23 4.02 1.24
C TYR A 120 -11.06 4.60 2.37
N ASN A 121 -11.19 5.91 2.35
CA ASN A 121 -11.94 6.64 3.34
C ASN A 121 -13.05 7.44 2.65
N PHE A 122 -14.28 7.19 3.06
CA PHE A 122 -15.47 7.81 2.49
C PHE A 122 -16.15 8.80 3.46
N MET A 123 -15.39 9.29 4.44
CA MET A 123 -15.94 10.26 5.40
C MET A 123 -16.38 11.54 4.70
N PRO A 124 -17.57 12.04 4.98
CA PRO A 124 -17.97 13.38 4.58
C PRO A 124 -17.13 14.42 5.35
N LEU A 125 -16.79 15.50 4.68
CA LEU A 125 -16.18 16.69 5.28
C LEU A 125 -17.25 17.72 5.57
#